data_8e76fc2c2e81dd50e05828266c28d104
#
_entry.id   8e76fc2c2e81dd50e05828266c28d104
#
_cell.length_a   1.000
_cell.length_b   1.000
_cell.length_c   1.000
_cell.angle_alpha   90.00
_cell.angle_beta   90.00
_cell.angle_gamma   90.00
#
_symmetry.space_group_name_H-M   'P 1'
#
loop_
_entity.id
_entity.type
_entity.pdbx_description
1 polymer ?
#
loop_
_entity_poly.entity_id
_entity_poly.type
_entity_poly.pdbx_seq_one_letter_code
_entity_poly.pdbx_strand_id
1 'polypeptide(L)'
;MRRALVYFVVVVAIAHADEGPKTSYDTQVVLESVSVASPYKLSTDARAGAIRYRFALADGAKWHWPETGEQHVAADDDGVATVTICTDCGREPAPSAEALKAYLRPNAWVDSDDVRVRDFARGAGGGRFDARMDHLVLAVQRRMNGPADYAGYKSARQALIDRSGDCTEFAVLLAAAARASGIPARVVAGMAYPSHFLHRQHAFAPHVWMQAWNGARWVSFDAALGRFDAGHVALAVGDGSPADFAGVVAIMSKMRIVDAAGVASKAN
;
A
#
# COMPACT_ATOMS: atom_id res chain seq x y z
N MET A 1 31.75 -3.39 31.01
CA MET A 1 30.58 -2.70 30.46
C MET A 1 30.06 -3.53 29.28
N ARG A 2 29.03 -4.33 29.50
CA ARG A 2 28.43 -5.23 28.46
C ARG A 2 27.39 -4.42 27.72
N ARG A 3 27.59 -4.18 26.43
CA ARG A 3 26.57 -3.61 25.52
C ARG A 3 25.53 -4.70 25.25
N ALA A 4 24.34 -4.51 25.74
CA ALA A 4 23.19 -5.32 25.37
C ALA A 4 22.78 -4.96 23.93
N LEU A 5 22.97 -5.91 23.02
CA LEU A 5 22.49 -5.82 21.65
C LEU A 5 20.99 -6.17 21.69
N VAL A 6 20.15 -5.15 21.61
CA VAL A 6 18.70 -5.34 21.50
C VAL A 6 18.41 -5.70 20.04
N TYR A 7 18.24 -6.99 19.78
CA TYR A 7 17.68 -7.47 18.52
C TYR A 7 16.19 -7.16 18.48
N PHE A 8 15.80 -6.14 17.71
CA PHE A 8 14.42 -5.98 17.30
C PHE A 8 14.07 -7.09 16.31
N VAL A 9 13.45 -8.14 16.79
CA VAL A 9 12.86 -9.18 15.96
C VAL A 9 11.56 -8.60 15.41
N VAL A 10 11.59 -8.13 14.16
CA VAL A 10 10.38 -7.94 13.37
C VAL A 10 9.84 -9.34 13.09
N VAL A 11 8.84 -9.75 13.85
CA VAL A 11 8.15 -11.02 13.64
C VAL A 11 7.30 -10.86 12.39
N VAL A 12 7.88 -11.19 11.24
CA VAL A 12 7.08 -11.68 10.12
C VAL A 12 6.55 -13.02 10.59
N ALA A 13 5.27 -13.09 10.91
CA ALA A 13 4.62 -14.34 11.34
C ALA A 13 4.64 -15.31 10.17
N ILE A 14 5.69 -16.13 10.12
CA ILE A 14 5.69 -17.38 9.36
C ILE A 14 4.68 -18.28 10.09
N ALA A 15 3.61 -18.64 9.41
CA ALA A 15 2.55 -19.48 9.93
C ALA A 15 3.14 -20.79 10.46
N HIS A 16 3.28 -20.89 11.78
CA HIS A 16 3.32 -22.15 12.50
C HIS A 16 1.98 -22.27 13.21
N ALA A 17 1.27 -23.33 12.89
CA ALA A 17 0.06 -23.72 13.58
C ALA A 17 0.35 -23.87 15.08
N ASP A 18 -0.57 -23.33 15.90
CA ASP A 18 -0.72 -23.55 17.33
C ASP A 18 -0.07 -22.52 18.27
N GLU A 19 -0.52 -21.25 18.17
CA GLU A 19 -0.58 -20.35 19.34
C GLU A 19 -1.90 -19.55 19.24
N GLY A 20 -2.65 -19.56 20.35
CA GLY A 20 -3.91 -18.82 20.45
C GLY A 20 -3.79 -17.32 20.16
N PRO A 21 -4.89 -16.56 20.07
CA PRO A 21 -4.91 -15.20 19.54
C PRO A 21 -4.01 -14.28 20.37
N LYS A 22 -2.83 -13.97 19.83
CA LYS A 22 -2.03 -12.83 20.33
C LYS A 22 -2.88 -11.59 20.11
N THR A 23 -3.12 -10.86 21.18
CA THR A 23 -4.08 -9.77 21.25
C THR A 23 -3.78 -8.71 20.18
N SER A 24 -4.80 -8.26 19.46
CA SER A 24 -4.79 -7.16 18.50
C SER A 24 -4.14 -5.86 19.05
N TYR A 25 -4.02 -5.75 20.35
CA TYR A 25 -3.40 -4.65 21.07
C TYR A 25 -1.90 -4.50 20.78
N ASP A 26 -1.13 -5.59 20.79
CA ASP A 26 0.34 -5.51 20.58
C ASP A 26 0.65 -5.05 19.15
N THR A 27 -0.11 -5.52 18.17
CA THR A 27 0.06 -5.11 16.77
C THR A 27 -0.31 -3.63 16.57
N GLN A 28 -1.37 -3.15 17.22
CA GLN A 28 -1.76 -1.75 17.17
C GLN A 28 -0.67 -0.84 17.74
N VAL A 29 -0.10 -1.19 18.88
CA VAL A 29 1.00 -0.44 19.51
C VAL A 29 2.22 -0.37 18.58
N VAL A 30 2.57 -1.47 17.92
CA VAL A 30 3.65 -1.49 16.92
C VAL A 30 3.34 -0.56 15.75
N LEU A 31 2.15 -0.64 15.17
CA LEU A 31 1.75 0.19 14.03
C LEU A 31 1.75 1.69 14.38
N GLU A 32 1.32 2.05 15.60
CA GLU A 32 1.41 3.43 16.07
C GLU A 32 2.85 3.91 16.26
N SER A 33 3.72 3.04 16.77
CA SER A 33 5.12 3.38 17.05
C SER A 33 5.93 3.67 15.78
N VAL A 34 5.52 3.07 14.64
CA VAL A 34 6.17 3.27 13.34
C VAL A 34 5.47 4.30 12.45
N SER A 35 4.41 4.93 12.94
CA SER A 35 3.73 6.01 12.22
C SER A 35 4.65 7.23 12.08
N VAL A 36 4.68 7.80 10.88
CA VAL A 36 5.52 8.96 10.56
C VAL A 36 4.73 10.25 10.76
N ALA A 37 5.11 11.06 11.75
CA ALA A 37 4.43 12.33 12.01
C ALA A 37 4.54 13.27 10.82
N SER A 38 3.43 13.88 10.42
CA SER A 38 3.42 14.94 9.44
C SER A 38 3.60 16.30 10.13
N PRO A 39 4.52 17.16 9.65
CA PRO A 39 4.65 18.52 10.17
C PRO A 39 3.45 19.40 9.80
N TYR A 40 2.59 18.92 8.90
CA TYR A 40 1.43 19.64 8.40
C TYR A 40 0.16 18.81 8.46
N LYS A 41 -0.96 19.47 8.69
CA LYS A 41 -2.29 18.91 8.46
C LYS A 41 -2.58 18.94 6.96
N LEU A 42 -2.64 17.78 6.32
CA LEU A 42 -2.95 17.66 4.91
C LEU A 42 -4.49 17.68 4.71
N SER A 43 -5.01 18.74 4.14
CA SER A 43 -6.44 18.82 3.80
C SER A 43 -6.80 17.85 2.66
N THR A 44 -8.07 17.54 2.52
CA THR A 44 -8.58 16.73 1.40
C THR A 44 -8.24 17.38 0.05
N ASP A 45 -8.39 18.70 -0.06
CA ASP A 45 -8.11 19.45 -1.29
C ASP A 45 -6.60 19.39 -1.63
N ALA A 46 -5.72 19.56 -0.63
CA ALA A 46 -4.28 19.43 -0.86
C ALA A 46 -3.92 18.02 -1.36
N ARG A 47 -4.52 16.98 -0.78
CA ARG A 47 -4.28 15.58 -1.18
C ARG A 47 -4.91 15.21 -2.53
N ALA A 48 -5.94 15.92 -2.96
CA ALA A 48 -6.51 15.75 -4.30
C ALA A 48 -5.61 16.29 -5.41
N GLY A 49 -4.65 17.15 -5.08
CA GLY A 49 -3.65 17.71 -6.00
C GLY A 49 -2.35 16.89 -6.02
N ALA A 50 -1.23 17.61 -6.13
CA ALA A 50 0.11 17.03 -6.03
C ALA A 50 0.84 17.58 -4.79
N ILE A 51 1.54 16.69 -4.08
CA ILE A 51 2.33 17.07 -2.89
C ILE A 51 3.76 16.58 -3.09
N ARG A 52 4.71 17.46 -2.82
CA ARG A 52 6.14 17.15 -2.75
C ARG A 52 6.55 17.04 -1.30
N TYR A 53 7.03 15.89 -0.90
CA TYR A 53 7.57 15.59 0.42
C TYR A 53 9.08 15.56 0.39
N ARG A 54 9.71 15.95 1.49
CA ARG A 54 11.13 15.73 1.75
C ARG A 54 11.28 14.80 2.96
N PHE A 55 11.94 13.67 2.74
CA PHE A 55 12.14 12.65 3.76
C PHE A 55 13.60 12.56 4.17
N ALA A 56 13.90 12.66 5.45
CA ALA A 56 15.19 12.30 6.02
C ALA A 56 15.11 10.94 6.70
N LEU A 57 16.17 10.14 6.56
CA LEU A 57 16.33 8.85 7.24
C LEU A 57 17.36 8.98 8.36
N ALA A 58 17.03 8.47 9.54
CA ALA A 58 17.92 8.49 10.70
C ALA A 58 19.04 7.44 10.58
N ASP A 59 20.11 7.62 11.36
CA ASP A 59 21.19 6.65 11.55
C ASP A 59 21.90 6.20 10.27
N GLY A 60 21.97 7.05 9.25
CA GLY A 60 22.58 6.72 7.97
C GLY A 60 21.83 5.62 7.19
N ALA A 61 20.57 5.34 7.55
CA ALA A 61 19.75 4.39 6.82
C ALA A 61 19.60 4.83 5.36
N LYS A 62 19.53 3.83 4.47
CA LYS A 62 19.30 4.06 3.04
C LYS A 62 18.04 3.29 2.65
N TRP A 63 17.29 3.84 1.70
CA TRP A 63 16.13 3.20 1.12
C TRP A 63 16.09 3.41 -0.39
N HIS A 64 15.70 2.38 -1.10
CA HIS A 64 15.45 2.50 -2.53
C HIS A 64 13.97 2.86 -2.73
N TRP A 65 13.72 4.14 -3.00
CA TRP A 65 12.38 4.64 -3.24
C TRP A 65 11.89 4.19 -4.61
N PRO A 66 10.72 3.55 -4.70
CA PRO A 66 10.20 3.15 -6.01
C PRO A 66 9.73 4.38 -6.80
N GLU A 67 10.09 4.41 -8.07
CA GLU A 67 9.43 5.26 -9.04
C GLU A 67 8.15 4.55 -9.47
N THR A 68 7.02 5.23 -9.50
CA THR A 68 5.75 4.68 -9.98
C THR A 68 5.10 5.63 -10.98
N GLY A 69 3.96 5.28 -11.57
CA GLY A 69 3.23 6.21 -12.44
C GLY A 69 2.71 7.47 -11.72
N GLU A 70 2.63 7.41 -10.39
CA GLU A 70 2.04 8.45 -9.54
C GLU A 70 3.01 8.96 -8.46
N GLN A 71 4.22 8.44 -8.43
CA GLN A 71 5.29 8.85 -7.53
C GLN A 71 6.56 9.11 -8.33
N HIS A 72 7.08 10.33 -8.22
CA HIS A 72 8.38 10.71 -8.76
C HIS A 72 9.38 10.95 -7.63
N VAL A 73 10.56 10.36 -7.77
CA VAL A 73 11.64 10.46 -6.79
C VAL A 73 12.81 11.22 -7.40
N ALA A 74 13.14 12.34 -6.81
CA ALA A 74 14.35 13.07 -7.12
C ALA A 74 15.42 12.75 -6.07
N ALA A 75 16.66 12.47 -6.53
CA ALA A 75 17.79 12.35 -5.65
C ALA A 75 18.06 13.70 -4.97
N ASP A 76 18.35 13.67 -3.67
CA ASP A 76 18.82 14.84 -2.94
C ASP A 76 20.28 14.63 -2.53
N ASP A 77 21.08 15.67 -2.61
CA ASP A 77 22.52 15.60 -2.35
C ASP A 77 22.85 15.44 -0.85
N ASP A 78 21.88 15.73 0.04
CA ASP A 78 22.06 15.78 1.50
C ASP A 78 21.52 14.53 2.24
N GLY A 79 21.23 13.44 1.54
CA GLY A 79 20.64 12.24 2.14
C GLY A 79 19.15 12.41 2.50
N VAL A 80 18.50 13.44 1.97
CA VAL A 80 17.08 13.71 2.03
C VAL A 80 16.45 13.33 0.69
N ALA A 81 15.49 12.42 0.68
CA ALA A 81 14.75 12.06 -0.52
C ALA A 81 13.62 13.06 -0.78
N THR A 82 13.54 13.56 -2.00
CA THR A 82 12.39 14.37 -2.45
C THR A 82 11.45 13.50 -3.25
N VAL A 83 10.24 13.30 -2.73
CA VAL A 83 9.21 12.43 -3.30
C VAL A 83 7.98 13.27 -3.64
N THR A 84 7.61 13.30 -4.91
CA THR A 84 6.39 13.99 -5.38
C THR A 84 5.33 12.96 -5.70
N ILE A 85 4.16 13.12 -5.10
CA ILE A 85 2.97 12.29 -5.35
C ILE A 85 1.93 13.10 -6.10
N CYS A 86 1.39 12.52 -7.15
CA CYS A 86 0.38 13.14 -8.01
C CYS A 86 -0.37 12.06 -8.79
N THR A 87 -1.24 12.43 -9.69
CA THR A 87 -1.97 11.47 -10.53
C THR A 87 -1.15 10.92 -11.71
N ASP A 88 -0.11 11.64 -12.19
CA ASP A 88 0.63 11.29 -13.43
C ASP A 88 2.05 11.87 -13.51
N CYS A 89 2.67 12.29 -12.38
CA CYS A 89 4.02 12.88 -12.38
C CYS A 89 5.15 11.86 -12.36
N GLY A 90 4.85 10.61 -12.14
CA GLY A 90 5.84 9.56 -12.06
C GLY A 90 6.50 9.26 -13.41
N ARG A 91 7.70 8.71 -13.34
CA ARG A 91 8.54 8.43 -14.52
C ARG A 91 8.87 6.95 -14.65
N GLU A 92 8.02 6.10 -14.09
CA GLU A 92 8.20 4.67 -14.20
C GLU A 92 8.19 4.23 -15.67
N PRO A 93 9.23 3.50 -16.12
CA PRO A 93 9.22 2.95 -17.48
C PRO A 93 8.05 2.00 -17.71
N ALA A 94 7.53 1.97 -18.93
CA ALA A 94 6.52 0.99 -19.30
C ALA A 94 7.05 -0.44 -19.03
N PRO A 95 6.29 -1.31 -18.37
CA PRO A 95 6.71 -2.66 -18.09
C PRO A 95 6.81 -3.48 -19.38
N SER A 96 7.69 -4.47 -19.40
CA SER A 96 7.73 -5.43 -20.50
C SER A 96 6.45 -6.27 -20.55
N ALA A 97 6.14 -6.85 -21.71
CA ALA A 97 5.02 -7.78 -21.85
C ALA A 97 5.12 -8.97 -20.87
N GLU A 98 6.34 -9.41 -20.57
CA GLU A 98 6.61 -10.50 -19.63
C GLU A 98 6.30 -10.10 -18.19
N ALA A 99 6.66 -8.87 -17.81
CA ALA A 99 6.31 -8.31 -16.50
C ALA A 99 4.79 -8.18 -16.33
N LEU A 100 4.09 -7.71 -17.35
CA LEU A 100 2.61 -7.64 -17.32
C LEU A 100 1.98 -9.03 -17.19
N LYS A 101 2.51 -10.06 -17.88
CA LYS A 101 2.04 -11.45 -17.72
C LYS A 101 2.31 -11.97 -16.31
N ALA A 102 3.43 -11.61 -15.68
CA ALA A 102 3.72 -11.99 -14.31
C ALA A 102 2.66 -11.43 -13.35
N TYR A 103 2.25 -10.18 -13.54
CA TYR A 103 1.21 -9.53 -12.72
C TYR A 103 -0.24 -9.94 -13.08
N LEU A 104 -0.43 -10.89 -13.99
CA LEU A 104 -1.68 -11.61 -14.20
C LEU A 104 -1.72 -12.97 -13.49
N ARG A 105 -0.56 -13.53 -13.13
CA ARG A 105 -0.47 -14.87 -12.51
C ARG A 105 -0.98 -14.83 -11.07
N PRO A 106 -1.66 -15.88 -10.62
CA PRO A 106 -1.95 -16.06 -9.21
C PRO A 106 -0.65 -16.40 -8.45
N ASN A 107 -0.69 -16.12 -7.14
CA ASN A 107 0.26 -16.65 -6.18
C ASN A 107 -0.48 -17.04 -4.90
N ALA A 108 0.23 -17.47 -3.86
CA ALA A 108 -0.38 -17.93 -2.61
C ALA A 108 -1.22 -16.86 -1.88
N TRP A 109 -0.98 -15.59 -2.15
CA TRP A 109 -1.63 -14.46 -1.48
C TRP A 109 -2.66 -13.76 -2.37
N VAL A 110 -2.32 -13.60 -3.65
CA VAL A 110 -3.20 -13.04 -4.67
C VAL A 110 -3.71 -14.19 -5.54
N ASP A 111 -4.50 -15.07 -4.94
CA ASP A 111 -5.00 -16.32 -5.47
C ASP A 111 -6.17 -16.09 -6.47
N SER A 112 -5.88 -15.35 -7.55
CA SER A 112 -6.83 -14.90 -8.57
C SER A 112 -7.46 -16.03 -9.40
N ASP A 113 -6.91 -17.24 -9.30
CA ASP A 113 -7.43 -18.45 -9.94
C ASP A 113 -8.42 -19.23 -9.06
N ASP A 114 -8.58 -18.86 -7.77
CA ASP A 114 -9.64 -19.45 -6.94
C ASP A 114 -11.02 -19.16 -7.52
N VAL A 115 -11.89 -20.17 -7.52
CA VAL A 115 -13.22 -20.07 -8.11
C VAL A 115 -14.07 -18.98 -7.45
N ARG A 116 -13.96 -18.80 -6.13
CA ARG A 116 -14.72 -17.79 -5.39
C ARG A 116 -14.27 -16.38 -5.73
N VAL A 117 -12.96 -16.18 -5.89
CA VAL A 117 -12.38 -14.89 -6.31
C VAL A 117 -12.82 -14.56 -7.72
N ARG A 118 -12.81 -15.53 -8.65
CA ARG A 118 -13.32 -15.35 -10.03
C ARG A 118 -14.80 -15.04 -10.06
N ASP A 119 -15.60 -15.73 -9.25
CA ASP A 119 -17.05 -15.49 -9.15
C ASP A 119 -17.34 -14.11 -8.56
N PHE A 120 -16.62 -13.73 -7.51
CA PHE A 120 -16.68 -12.39 -6.93
C PHE A 120 -16.33 -11.30 -7.95
N ALA A 121 -15.24 -11.45 -8.67
CA ALA A 121 -14.81 -10.50 -9.70
C ALA A 121 -15.85 -10.36 -10.82
N ARG A 122 -16.43 -11.48 -11.29
CA ARG A 122 -17.51 -11.44 -12.28
C ARG A 122 -18.77 -10.75 -11.77
N GLY A 123 -19.14 -11.00 -10.52
CA GLY A 123 -20.32 -10.41 -9.86
C GLY A 123 -20.20 -8.91 -9.62
N ALA A 124 -18.99 -8.36 -9.59
CA ALA A 124 -18.76 -6.93 -9.40
C ALA A 124 -19.23 -6.06 -10.58
N GLY A 125 -19.46 -6.65 -11.75
CA GLY A 125 -19.86 -5.94 -12.97
C GLY A 125 -18.72 -5.83 -13.99
N GLY A 126 -19.03 -5.31 -15.16
CA GLY A 126 -18.11 -5.13 -16.29
C GLY A 126 -17.86 -3.65 -16.62
N GLY A 127 -17.25 -3.41 -17.78
CA GLY A 127 -17.02 -2.07 -18.30
C GLY A 127 -15.59 -1.87 -18.83
N ARG A 128 -15.31 -0.68 -19.32
CA ARG A 128 -13.94 -0.25 -19.62
C ARG A 128 -13.12 -0.16 -18.34
N PHE A 129 -11.81 -0.03 -18.45
CA PHE A 129 -10.87 -0.09 -17.34
C PHE A 129 -11.33 0.67 -16.10
N ASP A 130 -11.59 1.99 -16.21
CA ASP A 130 -11.95 2.83 -15.05
C ASP A 130 -13.23 2.34 -14.36
N ALA A 131 -14.31 2.17 -15.13
CA ALA A 131 -15.59 1.67 -14.59
C ALA A 131 -15.44 0.26 -14.00
N ARG A 132 -14.61 -0.61 -14.60
CA ARG A 132 -14.33 -1.95 -14.08
C ARG A 132 -13.62 -1.87 -12.74
N MET A 133 -12.60 -1.04 -12.62
CA MET A 133 -11.86 -0.88 -11.37
C MET A 133 -12.72 -0.24 -10.28
N ASP A 134 -13.52 0.78 -10.60
CA ASP A 134 -14.47 1.38 -9.65
C ASP A 134 -15.47 0.35 -9.11
N HIS A 135 -16.02 -0.50 -9.98
CA HIS A 135 -16.92 -1.59 -9.57
C HIS A 135 -16.20 -2.58 -8.64
N LEU A 136 -14.96 -2.95 -8.94
CA LEU A 136 -14.17 -3.86 -8.09
C LEU A 136 -13.87 -3.23 -6.73
N VAL A 137 -13.45 -1.96 -6.68
CA VAL A 137 -13.23 -1.22 -5.42
C VAL A 137 -14.49 -1.23 -4.57
N LEU A 138 -15.63 -0.83 -5.14
CA LEU A 138 -16.90 -0.83 -4.42
C LEU A 138 -17.34 -2.23 -3.99
N ALA A 139 -17.07 -3.26 -4.77
CA ALA A 139 -17.37 -4.65 -4.42
C ALA A 139 -16.53 -5.11 -3.23
N VAL A 140 -15.21 -4.82 -3.24
CA VAL A 140 -14.30 -5.13 -2.12
C VAL A 140 -14.74 -4.39 -0.85
N GLN A 141 -15.03 -3.10 -0.92
CA GLN A 141 -15.51 -2.32 0.23
C GLN A 141 -16.78 -2.91 0.83
N ARG A 142 -17.74 -3.27 -0.01
CA ARG A 142 -19.00 -3.90 0.47
C ARG A 142 -18.77 -5.30 1.04
N ARG A 143 -17.79 -6.03 0.52
CA ARG A 143 -17.50 -7.38 0.98
C ARG A 143 -16.74 -7.37 2.31
N MET A 144 -15.74 -6.52 2.44
CA MET A 144 -14.88 -6.37 3.61
C MET A 144 -15.53 -5.48 4.67
N ASN A 145 -16.68 -5.90 5.20
CA ASN A 145 -17.49 -5.11 6.15
C ASN A 145 -17.42 -5.65 7.59
N GLY A 146 -16.58 -6.62 7.84
CA GLY A 146 -16.28 -7.12 9.18
C GLY A 146 -15.32 -6.20 9.95
N PRO A 147 -14.99 -6.53 11.19
CA PRO A 147 -14.04 -5.75 12.00
C PRO A 147 -12.66 -5.74 11.37
N ALA A 148 -11.90 -4.67 11.62
CA ALA A 148 -10.49 -4.63 11.27
C ALA A 148 -9.73 -5.73 12.04
N ASP A 149 -8.88 -6.45 11.33
CA ASP A 149 -8.09 -7.56 11.87
C ASP A 149 -6.63 -7.37 11.45
N TYR A 150 -5.80 -7.01 12.41
CA TYR A 150 -4.36 -6.78 12.22
C TYR A 150 -3.52 -8.01 12.53
N ALA A 151 -4.15 -9.17 12.75
CA ALA A 151 -3.49 -10.40 13.23
C ALA A 151 -3.04 -11.30 12.08
N GLY A 152 -2.26 -10.81 11.16
CA GLY A 152 -1.66 -11.68 10.16
C GLY A 152 -1.84 -11.19 8.72
N TYR A 153 -1.48 -12.05 7.79
CA TYR A 153 -1.55 -11.79 6.35
C TYR A 153 -2.40 -12.90 5.72
N LYS A 154 -3.59 -12.55 5.26
CA LYS A 154 -4.53 -13.50 4.65
C LYS A 154 -4.43 -13.46 3.13
N SER A 155 -4.69 -14.59 2.47
CA SER A 155 -4.87 -14.59 1.02
C SER A 155 -6.17 -13.88 0.61
N ALA A 156 -6.27 -13.49 -0.65
CA ALA A 156 -7.48 -12.88 -1.20
C ALA A 156 -8.72 -13.76 -1.01
N ARG A 157 -8.57 -15.09 -1.21
CA ARG A 157 -9.64 -16.05 -0.93
C ARG A 157 -10.05 -16.04 0.54
N GLN A 158 -9.08 -16.04 1.45
CA GLN A 158 -9.38 -16.06 2.88
C GLN A 158 -10.05 -14.76 3.31
N ALA A 159 -9.53 -13.60 2.87
CA ALA A 159 -10.16 -12.29 3.10
C ALA A 159 -11.61 -12.25 2.57
N LEU A 160 -11.84 -12.78 1.37
CA LEU A 160 -13.18 -12.89 0.78
C LEU A 160 -14.15 -13.73 1.62
N ILE A 161 -13.67 -14.83 2.23
CA ILE A 161 -14.48 -15.71 3.08
C ILE A 161 -14.76 -15.05 4.43
N ASP A 162 -13.71 -14.58 5.12
CA ASP A 162 -13.78 -14.02 6.47
C ASP A 162 -14.48 -12.67 6.50
N ARG A 163 -14.43 -11.92 5.39
CA ARG A 163 -15.00 -10.56 5.26
C ARG A 163 -14.36 -9.55 6.22
N SER A 164 -13.17 -9.84 6.70
CA SER A 164 -12.42 -9.06 7.69
C SER A 164 -10.94 -9.05 7.36
N GLY A 165 -10.26 -8.01 7.76
CA GLY A 165 -8.84 -7.80 7.56
C GLY A 165 -8.49 -6.33 7.71
N ASP A 166 -7.25 -5.98 7.41
CA ASP A 166 -6.77 -4.61 7.34
C ASP A 166 -6.51 -4.18 5.88
N CYS A 167 -5.76 -3.09 5.68
CA CYS A 167 -5.44 -2.58 4.35
C CYS A 167 -4.79 -3.63 3.44
N THR A 168 -4.07 -4.60 4.02
CA THR A 168 -3.42 -5.69 3.28
C THR A 168 -4.44 -6.59 2.59
N GLU A 169 -5.44 -7.06 3.33
CA GLU A 169 -6.49 -7.92 2.80
C GLU A 169 -7.36 -7.21 1.77
N PHE A 170 -7.64 -5.91 1.97
CA PHE A 170 -8.31 -5.09 0.95
C PHE A 170 -7.50 -5.02 -0.34
N ALA A 171 -6.18 -4.80 -0.23
CA ALA A 171 -5.29 -4.69 -1.38
C ALA A 171 -5.14 -6.02 -2.14
N VAL A 172 -4.88 -7.13 -1.43
CA VAL A 172 -4.69 -8.44 -2.08
C VAL A 172 -6.00 -8.95 -2.70
N LEU A 173 -7.16 -8.72 -2.07
CA LEU A 173 -8.45 -9.09 -2.65
C LEU A 173 -8.76 -8.26 -3.90
N LEU A 174 -8.50 -6.95 -3.88
CA LEU A 174 -8.69 -6.09 -5.04
C LEU A 174 -7.74 -6.48 -6.18
N ALA A 175 -6.46 -6.75 -5.89
CA ALA A 175 -5.49 -7.21 -6.87
C ALA A 175 -5.88 -8.56 -7.48
N ALA A 176 -6.35 -9.51 -6.66
CA ALA A 176 -6.81 -10.81 -7.14
C ALA A 176 -8.05 -10.69 -8.03
N ALA A 177 -9.01 -9.84 -7.67
CA ALA A 177 -10.20 -9.59 -8.48
C ALA A 177 -9.84 -8.89 -9.81
N ALA A 178 -8.88 -7.96 -9.81
CA ALA A 178 -8.36 -7.35 -11.04
C ALA A 178 -7.68 -8.39 -11.94
N ARG A 179 -6.77 -9.22 -11.41
CA ARG A 179 -6.11 -10.30 -12.16
C ARG A 179 -7.13 -11.31 -12.71
N ALA A 180 -8.11 -11.71 -11.90
CA ALA A 180 -9.22 -12.59 -12.34
C ALA A 180 -10.07 -11.97 -13.46
N SER A 181 -10.04 -10.65 -13.59
CA SER A 181 -10.69 -9.88 -14.67
C SER A 181 -9.79 -9.64 -15.88
N GLY A 182 -8.59 -10.22 -15.92
CA GLY A 182 -7.62 -10.04 -17.01
C GLY A 182 -6.85 -8.72 -16.96
N ILE A 183 -6.88 -8.01 -15.83
CA ILE A 183 -6.16 -6.75 -15.63
C ILE A 183 -4.87 -7.03 -14.84
N PRO A 184 -3.68 -6.77 -15.39
CA PRO A 184 -2.44 -6.89 -14.63
C PRO A 184 -2.50 -6.00 -13.38
N ALA A 185 -2.19 -6.57 -12.22
CA ALA A 185 -2.29 -5.90 -10.95
C ALA A 185 -1.12 -6.25 -10.03
N ARG A 186 -0.61 -5.25 -9.31
CA ARG A 186 0.48 -5.38 -8.35
C ARG A 186 0.09 -4.75 -7.02
N VAL A 187 0.75 -5.14 -5.94
CA VAL A 187 0.48 -4.60 -4.61
C VAL A 187 1.60 -3.64 -4.24
N VAL A 188 1.23 -2.56 -3.57
CA VAL A 188 2.14 -1.52 -3.11
C VAL A 188 2.07 -1.44 -1.61
N ALA A 189 3.20 -1.50 -0.94
CA ALA A 189 3.32 -1.21 0.48
C ALA A 189 4.05 0.11 0.70
N GLY A 190 3.61 0.86 1.68
CA GLY A 190 4.18 2.14 2.00
C GLY A 190 3.48 2.77 3.20
N MET A 191 3.15 4.02 3.06
CA MET A 191 2.40 4.75 4.08
C MET A 191 1.32 5.62 3.46
N ALA A 192 0.22 5.81 4.19
CA ALA A 192 -0.84 6.74 3.79
C ALA A 192 -1.21 7.68 4.95
N TYR A 193 -1.80 8.83 4.61
CA TYR A 193 -2.26 9.84 5.55
C TYR A 193 -3.78 9.73 5.74
N PRO A 194 -4.27 8.93 6.70
CA PRO A 194 -5.70 8.78 6.96
C PRO A 194 -6.31 9.94 7.76
N SER A 195 -5.54 10.99 8.08
CA SER A 195 -5.87 12.11 8.99
C SER A 195 -5.97 11.69 10.46
N HIS A 196 -6.43 10.48 10.73
CA HIS A 196 -6.55 9.87 12.06
C HIS A 196 -6.29 8.37 11.95
N PHE A 197 -5.35 7.87 12.71
CA PHE A 197 -5.03 6.44 12.76
C PHE A 197 -4.77 6.03 14.21
N LEU A 198 -5.62 5.14 14.72
CA LEU A 198 -5.62 4.74 16.13
C LEU A 198 -5.63 5.99 17.04
N HIS A 199 -4.62 6.19 17.86
CA HIS A 199 -4.48 7.37 18.73
C HIS A 199 -3.63 8.50 18.13
N ARG A 200 -3.15 8.35 16.88
CA ARG A 200 -2.33 9.34 16.18
C ARG A 200 -3.16 10.23 15.28
N GLN A 201 -2.89 11.53 15.34
CA GLN A 201 -3.42 12.52 14.41
C GLN A 201 -2.29 13.09 13.57
N HIS A 202 -2.60 13.53 12.35
CA HIS A 202 -1.65 14.14 11.44
C HIS A 202 -0.38 13.30 11.25
N ALA A 203 -0.56 12.00 11.04
CA ALA A 203 0.53 11.06 10.83
C ALA A 203 0.25 10.16 9.62
N PHE A 204 1.30 9.73 8.97
CA PHE A 204 1.27 8.65 8.01
C PHE A 204 1.34 7.33 8.75
N ALA A 205 0.41 6.45 8.46
CA ALA A 205 0.39 5.08 8.97
C ALA A 205 0.95 4.10 7.94
N PRO A 206 1.51 2.95 8.34
CA PRO A 206 1.77 1.86 7.44
C PRO A 206 0.52 1.51 6.64
N HIS A 207 0.67 1.35 5.34
CA HIS A 207 -0.48 1.14 4.46
C HIS A 207 -0.14 0.30 3.24
N VAL A 208 -1.15 -0.45 2.76
CA VAL A 208 -1.05 -1.29 1.57
C VAL A 208 -2.22 -0.99 0.65
N TRP A 209 -1.94 -0.83 -0.65
CA TRP A 209 -2.92 -0.66 -1.70
C TRP A 209 -2.51 -1.40 -2.96
N MET A 210 -3.21 -1.26 -4.05
CA MET A 210 -2.84 -1.92 -5.29
C MET A 210 -2.72 -0.95 -6.44
N GLN A 211 -2.01 -1.38 -7.49
CA GLN A 211 -1.96 -0.71 -8.78
C GLN A 211 -2.41 -1.67 -9.88
N ALA A 212 -3.17 -1.15 -10.84
CA ALA A 212 -3.64 -1.86 -12.02
C ALA A 212 -3.09 -1.21 -13.29
N TRP A 213 -2.75 -2.02 -14.30
CA TRP A 213 -2.28 -1.56 -15.59
C TRP A 213 -3.44 -1.17 -16.50
N ASN A 214 -3.52 0.09 -16.90
CA ASN A 214 -4.61 0.59 -17.74
C ASN A 214 -4.34 0.50 -19.27
N GLY A 215 -3.23 -0.11 -19.66
CA GLY A 215 -2.77 -0.17 -21.04
C GLY A 215 -1.67 0.84 -21.39
N ALA A 216 -1.47 1.86 -20.56
CA ALA A 216 -0.46 2.90 -20.76
C ALA A 216 0.44 3.10 -19.52
N ARG A 217 -0.12 2.98 -18.31
CA ARG A 217 0.59 3.16 -17.03
C ARG A 217 -0.07 2.39 -15.90
N TRP A 218 0.64 2.24 -14.80
CA TRP A 218 0.09 1.79 -13.53
C TRP A 218 -0.75 2.89 -12.89
N VAL A 219 -1.93 2.53 -12.41
CA VAL A 219 -2.88 3.43 -11.72
C VAL A 219 -3.23 2.82 -10.37
N SER A 220 -3.15 3.62 -9.32
CA SER A 220 -3.42 3.19 -7.95
C SER A 220 -4.91 3.18 -7.63
N PHE A 221 -5.31 2.14 -6.88
CA PHE A 221 -6.65 1.98 -6.33
C PHE A 221 -6.53 1.53 -4.87
N ASP A 222 -7.29 2.18 -4.01
CA ASP A 222 -7.33 1.87 -2.59
C ASP A 222 -8.76 1.61 -2.14
N ALA A 223 -9.08 0.36 -1.84
CA ALA A 223 -10.39 -0.01 -1.33
C ALA A 223 -10.52 0.19 0.18
N ALA A 224 -9.42 0.25 0.93
CA ALA A 224 -9.44 0.44 2.39
C ALA A 224 -9.74 1.90 2.77
N LEU A 225 -9.07 2.88 2.14
CA LEU A 225 -9.31 4.31 2.35
C LEU A 225 -10.32 4.91 1.34
N GLY A 226 -10.77 4.11 0.37
CA GLY A 226 -11.78 4.48 -0.59
C GLY A 226 -11.25 5.16 -1.86
N ARG A 227 -10.03 5.66 -1.84
CA ARG A 227 -9.38 6.28 -3.00
C ARG A 227 -7.87 6.42 -2.77
N PHE A 228 -7.12 6.46 -3.86
CA PHE A 228 -5.76 6.96 -3.86
C PHE A 228 -5.75 8.49 -3.90
N ASP A 229 -4.80 9.12 -3.20
CA ASP A 229 -4.54 10.55 -3.25
C ASP A 229 -3.06 10.86 -2.94
N ALA A 230 -2.66 12.12 -2.99
CA ALA A 230 -1.27 12.52 -2.73
C ALA A 230 -0.83 12.33 -1.25
N GLY A 231 -1.66 11.75 -0.42
CA GLY A 231 -1.30 11.27 0.90
C GLY A 231 -0.75 9.82 0.92
N HIS A 232 -0.58 9.16 -0.24
CA HIS A 232 -0.02 7.82 -0.34
C HIS A 232 1.42 7.88 -0.82
N VAL A 233 2.35 7.34 -0.05
CA VAL A 233 3.78 7.29 -0.41
C VAL A 233 4.23 5.84 -0.50
N ALA A 234 4.61 5.41 -1.72
CA ALA A 234 5.07 4.06 -1.98
C ALA A 234 6.48 3.85 -1.44
N LEU A 235 6.71 2.74 -0.76
CA LEU A 235 8.02 2.32 -0.27
C LEU A 235 8.47 1.00 -0.88
N ALA A 236 7.54 0.13 -1.28
CA ALA A 236 7.83 -1.10 -2.01
C ALA A 236 6.70 -1.42 -2.98
N VAL A 237 7.04 -2.10 -4.07
CA VAL A 237 6.10 -2.60 -5.08
C VAL A 237 6.41 -4.06 -5.32
N GLY A 238 5.39 -4.91 -5.31
CA GLY A 238 5.56 -6.35 -5.46
C GLY A 238 4.33 -7.07 -5.98
N ASP A 239 4.37 -8.39 -5.95
CA ASP A 239 3.31 -9.25 -6.46
C ASP A 239 2.20 -9.53 -5.42
N GLY A 240 2.37 -9.03 -4.19
CA GLY A 240 1.50 -9.25 -3.04
C GLY A 240 2.00 -10.33 -2.08
N SER A 241 3.25 -10.80 -2.24
CA SER A 241 3.90 -11.63 -1.25
C SER A 241 4.36 -10.80 -0.04
N PRO A 242 4.22 -11.27 1.22
CA PRO A 242 4.76 -10.57 2.38
C PRO A 242 6.26 -10.30 2.29
N ALA A 243 7.00 -11.13 1.56
CA ALA A 243 8.44 -10.97 1.37
C ALA A 243 8.80 -9.69 0.60
N ASP A 244 7.93 -9.23 -0.31
CA ASP A 244 8.15 -8.01 -1.09
C ASP A 244 8.12 -6.75 -0.21
N PHE A 245 7.50 -6.84 0.97
CA PHE A 245 7.28 -5.73 1.89
C PHE A 245 8.19 -5.80 3.12
N ALA A 246 9.12 -6.75 3.12
CA ALA A 246 10.10 -6.87 4.18
C ALA A 246 10.89 -5.56 4.33
N GLY A 247 10.96 -5.06 5.56
CA GLY A 247 11.68 -3.83 5.86
C GLY A 247 10.88 -2.53 5.72
N VAL A 248 9.69 -2.51 5.09
CA VAL A 248 8.86 -1.29 4.98
C VAL A 248 8.55 -0.69 6.36
N VAL A 249 8.04 -1.50 7.28
CA VAL A 249 7.75 -1.05 8.66
C VAL A 249 9.04 -0.62 9.38
N ALA A 250 10.14 -1.34 9.18
CA ALA A 250 11.41 -1.00 9.79
C ALA A 250 12.00 0.32 9.27
N ILE A 251 11.89 0.60 7.97
CA ILE A 251 12.37 1.89 7.44
C ILE A 251 11.48 3.05 7.87
N MET A 252 10.17 2.85 7.99
CA MET A 252 9.27 3.88 8.49
C MET A 252 9.63 4.36 9.89
N SER A 253 10.07 3.47 10.78
CA SER A 253 10.52 3.85 12.13
C SER A 253 11.76 4.77 12.14
N LYS A 254 12.49 4.82 11.03
CA LYS A 254 13.67 5.70 10.84
C LYS A 254 13.36 6.93 10.00
N MET A 255 12.13 7.06 9.53
CA MET A 255 11.73 8.09 8.58
C MET A 255 11.17 9.34 9.29
N ARG A 256 11.51 10.49 8.76
CA ARG A 256 10.97 11.77 9.18
C ARG A 256 10.65 12.63 7.97
N ILE A 257 9.47 13.22 7.97
CA ILE A 257 9.11 14.25 7.00
C ILE A 257 9.70 15.57 7.48
N VAL A 258 10.62 16.12 6.70
CA VAL A 258 11.28 17.41 7.04
C VAL A 258 10.55 18.58 6.39
N ASP A 259 9.86 18.34 5.27
CA ASP A 259 9.04 19.33 4.58
C ASP A 259 7.95 18.66 3.74
N ALA A 260 6.83 19.38 3.51
CA ALA A 260 5.79 18.98 2.59
C ALA A 260 5.15 20.24 1.97
N ALA A 261 5.11 20.29 0.64
CA ALA A 261 4.55 21.42 -0.10
C ALA A 261 3.61 20.94 -1.20
N GLY A 262 2.45 21.57 -1.32
CA GLY A 262 1.58 21.39 -2.49
C GLY A 262 2.30 21.83 -3.75
N VAL A 263 2.20 21.05 -4.83
CA VAL A 263 2.72 21.40 -6.14
C VAL A 263 1.58 21.98 -6.95
N ALA A 264 1.70 23.24 -7.40
CA ALA A 264 0.70 23.83 -8.29
C ALA A 264 0.61 22.97 -9.57
N SER A 265 -0.61 22.59 -9.95
CA SER A 265 -0.83 22.00 -11.28
C SER A 265 -0.41 23.03 -12.32
N LYS A 266 0.35 22.60 -13.33
CA LYS A 266 0.54 23.46 -14.51
C LYS A 266 -0.84 23.72 -15.08
N ALA A 267 -1.22 25.00 -15.16
CA ALA A 267 -2.39 25.37 -15.94
C ALA A 267 -2.13 24.93 -17.39
N ASN A 268 -2.98 24.04 -17.90
CA ASN A 268 -3.01 23.71 -19.34
C ASN A 268 -3.57 24.89 -20.12
#